data_9e64e4911837494e5dc1e60d909d82ad
#
_entry.id   9e64e4911837494e5dc1e60d909d82ad
#
_cell.length_a   1.000
_cell.length_b   1.000
_cell.length_c   1.000
_cell.angle_alpha   90.00
_cell.angle_beta   90.00
_cell.angle_gamma   90.00
#
_symmetry.space_group_name_H-M   'P 1'
#
loop_
_entity.id
_entity.type
_entity.pdbx_description
1 polymer ?
#
loop_
_entity_poly.entity_id
_entity_poly.type
_entity_poly.pdbx_seq_one_letter_code
_entity_poly.pdbx_strand_id
1 'polypeptide(L)'
;VLKATNTLPSDTEFNNTFKSSPVKVNLEFDKSLSNGTLNAGDFSFTLTGDNNVNETVTNKADGKINFGELSFDKVGVYNYTVKEVKGNKPDVDYDEMTVAVKVTVTKDETTGLLVAHTEMTSTGGEATGTDDKIFNNYVVAPVKAQFNFTKKLDGRVLRAGEFSFVLKDEKGNVIETVSNDAEGKIKFSALEFKLGQEGTYIYHVEEVKGTEAGVEYDKMVATVGVTVTKEGKMLTLTSQMPEDTEFNNKVTPPTPPTPPTPPTPPTPPTPPTPPTPPTPEKPKGRELPNTGEQSKSGIAALGAALGLVGLGLVAKRKKEDEA
;
A
#
# COMPACT_ATOMS: atom_id res chain seq x y z
N VAL A 1 -74.05 -32.18 80.86
CA VAL A 1 -72.64 -31.83 80.66
C VAL A 1 -72.50 -31.39 79.22
N LEU A 2 -72.16 -30.13 78.97
CA LEU A 2 -71.78 -29.58 77.64
C LEU A 2 -70.41 -30.07 77.32
N LYS A 3 -70.22 -30.75 76.16
CA LYS A 3 -68.90 -31.09 75.58
C LYS A 3 -68.61 -30.11 74.45
N ALA A 4 -67.52 -29.42 74.59
CA ALA A 4 -66.98 -28.64 73.49
C ALA A 4 -66.00 -29.53 72.67
N THR A 5 -66.26 -29.66 71.37
CA THR A 5 -65.36 -30.28 70.43
C THR A 5 -64.63 -29.20 69.68
N ASN A 6 -63.35 -29.20 69.73
CA ASN A 6 -62.47 -28.26 68.98
C ASN A 6 -61.94 -28.98 67.73
N THR A 7 -62.23 -28.44 66.55
CA THR A 7 -61.74 -28.94 65.27
C THR A 7 -60.67 -27.96 64.85
N LEU A 8 -59.40 -28.34 65.00
CA LEU A 8 -58.27 -27.53 64.46
C LEU A 8 -58.22 -27.69 62.93
N PRO A 9 -57.86 -26.67 62.23
CA PRO A 9 -57.59 -26.77 60.81
C PRO A 9 -56.45 -27.79 60.52
N SER A 10 -56.48 -28.36 59.32
CA SER A 10 -55.50 -29.37 58.91
C SER A 10 -54.04 -28.80 58.80
N ASP A 11 -53.95 -27.47 58.60
CA ASP A 11 -52.67 -26.75 58.63
C ASP A 11 -52.69 -25.77 59.82
N THR A 12 -51.83 -25.99 60.79
CA THR A 12 -51.64 -25.18 61.99
C THR A 12 -50.31 -24.43 61.98
N GLU A 13 -49.58 -24.51 60.85
CA GLU A 13 -48.27 -23.93 60.68
C GLU A 13 -48.34 -22.57 59.94
N PHE A 14 -47.82 -21.51 60.53
CA PHE A 14 -47.67 -20.20 59.89
C PHE A 14 -46.29 -20.10 59.26
N ASN A 15 -46.21 -20.29 57.93
CA ASN A 15 -44.98 -20.28 57.20
C ASN A 15 -44.63 -18.88 56.72
N ASN A 16 -43.60 -18.30 57.28
CA ASN A 16 -43.04 -17.02 56.78
C ASN A 16 -41.86 -17.29 55.88
N THR A 17 -41.86 -16.69 54.67
CA THR A 17 -40.73 -16.76 53.75
C THR A 17 -39.94 -15.44 53.85
N PHE A 18 -38.71 -15.55 54.31
CA PHE A 18 -37.79 -14.41 54.25
C PHE A 18 -37.31 -14.22 52.81
N LYS A 19 -37.63 -13.08 52.20
CA LYS A 19 -37.14 -12.67 50.89
C LYS A 19 -36.05 -11.64 51.08
N SER A 20 -34.80 -12.01 50.78
CA SER A 20 -33.69 -11.10 50.82
C SER A 20 -33.82 -10.03 49.73
N SER A 21 -33.40 -8.81 50.01
CA SER A 21 -33.19 -7.77 48.98
C SER A 21 -32.10 -8.21 48.04
N PRO A 22 -32.19 -7.83 46.72
CA PRO A 22 -31.12 -8.10 45.78
C PRO A 22 -29.79 -7.50 46.24
N VAL A 23 -28.70 -8.25 46.04
CA VAL A 23 -27.33 -7.72 46.21
C VAL A 23 -26.88 -7.06 44.92
N LYS A 24 -26.15 -5.99 45.02
CA LYS A 24 -25.69 -5.13 43.92
C LYS A 24 -24.18 -5.18 43.76
N VAL A 25 -23.70 -5.18 42.51
CA VAL A 25 -22.28 -5.17 42.12
C VAL A 25 -22.06 -4.09 41.08
N ASN A 26 -21.09 -3.22 41.33
CA ASN A 26 -20.60 -2.23 40.35
C ASN A 26 -19.29 -2.73 39.76
N LEU A 27 -19.17 -2.64 38.45
CA LEU A 27 -17.97 -2.98 37.71
C LEU A 27 -17.34 -1.70 37.16
N GLU A 28 -16.13 -1.44 37.59
CA GLU A 28 -15.34 -0.26 37.23
C GLU A 28 -14.01 -0.68 36.61
N PHE A 29 -13.68 -0.06 35.49
CA PHE A 29 -12.43 -0.22 34.77
C PHE A 29 -11.84 1.14 34.42
N ASP A 30 -10.63 1.13 33.92
CA ASP A 30 -9.93 2.32 33.50
C ASP A 30 -9.51 2.23 32.04
N LYS A 31 -9.45 3.37 31.37
CA LYS A 31 -8.90 3.55 30.04
C LYS A 31 -7.67 4.44 30.09
N SER A 32 -6.60 3.99 29.45
CA SER A 32 -5.39 4.77 29.21
C SER A 32 -5.16 4.94 27.69
N LEU A 33 -4.68 6.11 27.28
CA LEU A 33 -4.23 6.39 25.92
C LEU A 33 -2.83 7.00 25.99
N SER A 34 -1.83 6.23 25.58
CA SER A 34 -0.45 6.69 25.48
C SER A 34 -0.20 7.45 24.18
N ASN A 35 0.68 8.44 24.20
CA ASN A 35 1.05 9.30 23.06
C ASN A 35 -0.10 10.10 22.45
N GLY A 36 -1.22 10.24 23.15
CA GLY A 36 -2.38 10.98 22.71
C GLY A 36 -3.13 11.63 23.85
N THR A 37 -4.16 12.40 23.53
CA THR A 37 -5.07 12.98 24.50
C THR A 37 -6.35 12.18 24.56
N LEU A 38 -6.68 11.67 25.77
CA LEU A 38 -7.91 10.94 26.02
C LEU A 38 -9.05 11.93 26.27
N ASN A 39 -10.13 11.82 25.52
CA ASN A 39 -11.35 12.58 25.76
C ASN A 39 -12.51 11.65 26.13
N ALA A 40 -13.54 12.18 26.77
CA ALA A 40 -14.75 11.42 27.06
C ALA A 40 -15.40 10.92 25.78
N GLY A 41 -15.75 9.62 25.75
CA GLY A 41 -16.41 9.00 24.61
C GLY A 41 -15.50 8.57 23.47
N ASP A 42 -14.17 8.66 23.63
CA ASP A 42 -13.22 8.28 22.58
C ASP A 42 -13.23 6.79 22.29
N PHE A 43 -13.48 5.95 23.29
CA PHE A 43 -13.44 4.49 23.23
C PHE A 43 -14.69 3.88 23.87
N SER A 44 -15.13 2.76 23.32
CA SER A 44 -16.32 2.04 23.78
C SER A 44 -15.95 0.68 24.35
N PHE A 45 -16.73 0.21 25.34
CA PHE A 45 -16.51 -1.04 26.06
C PHE A 45 -17.81 -1.80 26.17
N THR A 46 -17.75 -3.11 26.03
CA THR A 46 -18.92 -3.99 26.17
C THR A 46 -18.82 -4.84 27.43
N LEU A 47 -19.93 -4.98 28.14
CA LEU A 47 -20.15 -5.97 29.19
C LEU A 47 -21.23 -6.92 28.69
N THR A 48 -20.89 -8.20 28.55
CA THR A 48 -21.81 -9.25 28.11
C THR A 48 -21.75 -10.43 29.04
N GLY A 49 -22.86 -11.16 29.21
CA GLY A 49 -22.86 -12.37 30.06
C GLY A 49 -24.22 -12.83 30.50
N ASP A 50 -24.25 -13.46 31.67
CA ASP A 50 -25.45 -14.04 32.25
C ASP A 50 -26.55 -12.98 32.49
N ASN A 51 -27.77 -13.43 32.70
CA ASN A 51 -28.99 -12.61 32.83
C ASN A 51 -29.25 -11.70 31.60
N ASN A 52 -28.79 -12.11 30.40
CA ASN A 52 -28.87 -11.34 29.16
C ASN A 52 -28.23 -9.94 29.22
N VAL A 53 -27.23 -9.78 30.08
CA VAL A 53 -26.48 -8.53 30.14
C VAL A 53 -25.75 -8.32 28.83
N ASN A 54 -26.03 -7.20 28.19
CA ASN A 54 -25.37 -6.71 26.98
C ASN A 54 -25.40 -5.19 27.01
N GLU A 55 -24.38 -4.59 27.59
CA GLU A 55 -24.26 -3.17 27.79
C GLU A 55 -23.02 -2.64 27.04
N THR A 56 -23.14 -1.45 26.47
CA THR A 56 -22.02 -0.74 25.87
C THR A 56 -21.92 0.63 26.52
N VAL A 57 -20.74 0.95 27.04
CA VAL A 57 -20.43 2.25 27.65
C VAL A 57 -19.19 2.85 27.00
N THR A 58 -18.95 4.14 27.27
CA THR A 58 -17.74 4.83 26.82
C THR A 58 -16.91 5.29 28.02
N ASN A 59 -15.63 5.52 27.78
CA ASN A 59 -14.76 6.13 28.80
C ASN A 59 -15.19 7.58 29.11
N LYS A 60 -14.95 7.99 30.36
CA LYS A 60 -15.00 9.40 30.77
C LYS A 60 -13.68 10.10 30.43
N ALA A 61 -13.64 11.42 30.59
CA ALA A 61 -12.44 12.22 30.35
C ALA A 61 -11.26 11.87 31.28
N ASP A 62 -11.57 11.38 32.48
CA ASP A 62 -10.59 10.90 33.47
C ASP A 62 -10.17 9.44 33.26
N GLY A 63 -10.66 8.82 32.17
CA GLY A 63 -10.39 7.42 31.84
C GLY A 63 -11.35 6.41 32.49
N LYS A 64 -12.23 6.81 33.40
CA LYS A 64 -13.14 5.88 34.07
C LYS A 64 -14.13 5.26 33.09
N ILE A 65 -14.33 3.94 33.24
CA ILE A 65 -15.31 3.12 32.51
C ILE A 65 -16.25 2.54 33.55
N ASN A 66 -17.50 3.00 33.58
CA ASN A 66 -18.47 2.57 34.55
C ASN A 66 -19.64 1.90 33.85
N PHE A 67 -19.86 0.63 34.13
CA PHE A 67 -21.05 -0.10 33.70
C PHE A 67 -22.21 0.13 34.65
N GLY A 68 -23.43 -0.18 34.20
CA GLY A 68 -24.61 -0.19 35.03
C GLY A 68 -24.49 -1.20 36.17
N GLU A 69 -25.23 -0.94 37.24
CA GLU A 69 -25.24 -1.79 38.43
C GLU A 69 -25.86 -3.16 38.11
N LEU A 70 -25.10 -4.24 38.37
CA LEU A 70 -25.64 -5.61 38.31
C LEU A 70 -26.39 -5.94 39.60
N SER A 71 -27.59 -6.49 39.47
CA SER A 71 -28.48 -6.82 40.61
C SER A 71 -28.81 -8.30 40.60
N PHE A 72 -28.66 -8.97 41.76
CA PHE A 72 -28.85 -10.40 41.92
C PHE A 72 -29.84 -10.68 43.02
N ASP A 73 -30.93 -11.40 42.71
CA ASP A 73 -32.00 -11.79 43.62
C ASP A 73 -31.90 -13.28 44.04
N LYS A 74 -30.94 -14.03 43.48
CA LYS A 74 -30.76 -15.47 43.71
C LYS A 74 -29.31 -15.83 43.94
N VAL A 75 -29.08 -16.85 44.76
CA VAL A 75 -27.79 -17.51 44.88
C VAL A 75 -27.38 -18.13 43.55
N GLY A 76 -26.10 -18.09 43.20
CA GLY A 76 -25.63 -18.63 41.92
C GLY A 76 -24.22 -18.11 41.59
N VAL A 77 -23.71 -18.60 40.45
CA VAL A 77 -22.48 -18.11 39.82
C VAL A 77 -22.86 -17.49 38.51
N TYR A 78 -22.45 -16.24 38.32
CA TYR A 78 -22.75 -15.44 37.14
C TYR A 78 -21.46 -15.02 36.48
N ASN A 79 -21.38 -15.21 35.15
CA ASN A 79 -20.19 -14.96 34.38
C ASN A 79 -20.43 -13.85 33.37
N TYR A 80 -19.46 -12.93 33.31
CA TYR A 80 -19.50 -11.80 32.39
C TYR A 80 -18.14 -11.64 31.71
N THR A 81 -18.15 -10.95 30.60
CA THR A 81 -16.96 -10.61 29.83
C THR A 81 -16.97 -9.12 29.51
N VAL A 82 -15.85 -8.46 29.79
CA VAL A 82 -15.60 -7.07 29.41
C VAL A 82 -14.52 -7.01 28.33
N LYS A 83 -14.79 -6.22 27.29
CA LYS A 83 -13.87 -5.99 26.18
C LYS A 83 -13.97 -4.56 25.70
N GLU A 84 -12.86 -4.04 25.18
CA GLU A 84 -12.88 -2.84 24.37
C GLU A 84 -13.44 -3.15 22.97
N VAL A 85 -14.22 -2.24 22.41
CA VAL A 85 -14.71 -2.31 21.03
C VAL A 85 -13.64 -1.67 20.13
N LYS A 86 -13.07 -2.48 19.23
CA LYS A 86 -12.12 -1.95 18.24
C LYS A 86 -12.81 -0.91 17.36
N GLY A 87 -12.35 0.33 17.45
CA GLY A 87 -12.84 1.44 16.66
C GLY A 87 -12.12 1.56 15.30
N ASN A 88 -12.24 2.74 14.69
CA ASN A 88 -11.72 3.03 13.37
C ASN A 88 -10.68 4.16 13.34
N LYS A 89 -10.08 4.53 14.48
CA LYS A 89 -9.00 5.52 14.52
C LYS A 89 -7.75 4.91 13.89
N PRO A 90 -7.24 5.46 12.77
CA PRO A 90 -6.23 4.79 11.94
C PRO A 90 -4.83 4.76 12.55
N ASP A 91 -4.61 5.58 13.56
CA ASP A 91 -3.34 5.75 14.28
C ASP A 91 -3.33 5.11 15.67
N VAL A 92 -4.44 4.44 16.05
CA VAL A 92 -4.59 3.85 17.38
C VAL A 92 -4.40 2.34 17.34
N ASP A 93 -3.45 1.86 18.12
CA ASP A 93 -3.29 0.46 18.49
C ASP A 93 -4.20 0.17 19.68
N TYR A 94 -5.31 -0.55 19.42
CA TYR A 94 -6.34 -0.85 20.40
C TYR A 94 -5.93 -2.01 21.30
N ASP A 95 -6.32 -1.95 22.56
CA ASP A 95 -6.14 -3.06 23.49
C ASP A 95 -7.12 -4.21 23.16
N GLU A 96 -6.60 -5.40 22.99
CA GLU A 96 -7.37 -6.62 22.77
C GLU A 96 -7.58 -7.43 24.08
N MET A 97 -7.34 -6.81 25.24
CA MET A 97 -7.55 -7.43 26.54
C MET A 97 -8.99 -7.88 26.71
N THR A 98 -9.16 -9.04 27.29
CA THR A 98 -10.45 -9.59 27.71
C THR A 98 -10.44 -9.78 29.20
N VAL A 99 -11.44 -9.24 29.90
CA VAL A 99 -11.63 -9.45 31.33
C VAL A 99 -12.84 -10.35 31.56
N ALA A 100 -12.58 -11.55 32.08
CA ALA A 100 -13.62 -12.43 32.57
C ALA A 100 -13.96 -12.01 34.01
N VAL A 101 -15.26 -11.80 34.27
CA VAL A 101 -15.79 -11.44 35.58
C VAL A 101 -16.71 -12.54 36.06
N LYS A 102 -16.41 -13.10 37.23
CA LYS A 102 -17.23 -14.12 37.89
C LYS A 102 -17.79 -13.54 39.17
N VAL A 103 -19.11 -13.48 39.28
CA VAL A 103 -19.83 -13.03 40.47
C VAL A 103 -20.46 -14.26 41.13
N THR A 104 -20.00 -14.58 42.33
CA THR A 104 -20.55 -15.66 43.15
C THR A 104 -21.48 -15.07 44.20
N VAL A 105 -22.78 -15.35 44.11
CA VAL A 105 -23.77 -14.88 45.07
C VAL A 105 -24.11 -16.03 46.02
N THR A 106 -23.94 -15.81 47.29
CA THR A 106 -24.26 -16.75 48.37
C THR A 106 -25.25 -16.12 49.34
N LYS A 107 -25.81 -16.93 50.21
CA LYS A 107 -26.63 -16.48 51.30
C LYS A 107 -25.80 -16.53 52.58
N ASP A 108 -25.70 -15.42 53.29
CA ASP A 108 -25.08 -15.37 54.61
C ASP A 108 -25.96 -16.14 55.58
N GLU A 109 -25.38 -17.13 56.27
CA GLU A 109 -26.11 -18.05 57.14
C GLU A 109 -26.62 -17.37 58.41
N THR A 110 -26.00 -16.29 58.85
CA THR A 110 -26.35 -15.57 60.09
C THR A 110 -27.48 -14.58 59.85
N THR A 111 -27.36 -13.80 58.76
CA THR A 111 -28.30 -12.72 58.49
C THR A 111 -29.40 -13.10 57.47
N GLY A 112 -29.18 -14.16 56.71
CA GLY A 112 -30.06 -14.59 55.63
C GLY A 112 -30.01 -13.68 54.39
N LEU A 113 -29.13 -12.66 54.38
CA LEU A 113 -28.95 -11.72 53.27
C LEU A 113 -28.10 -12.33 52.15
N LEU A 114 -28.33 -11.84 50.91
CA LEU A 114 -27.47 -12.18 49.80
C LEU A 114 -26.15 -11.37 49.86
N VAL A 115 -25.06 -12.07 49.61
CA VAL A 115 -23.68 -11.51 49.56
C VAL A 115 -23.08 -11.89 48.24
N ALA A 116 -22.45 -10.92 47.54
CA ALA A 116 -21.74 -11.15 46.28
C ALA A 116 -20.23 -11.06 46.47
N HIS A 117 -19.54 -12.01 45.88
CA HIS A 117 -18.07 -12.00 45.74
C HIS A 117 -17.73 -11.95 44.25
N THR A 118 -16.84 -11.03 43.86
CA THR A 118 -16.44 -10.81 42.47
C THR A 118 -14.99 -11.19 42.30
N GLU A 119 -14.73 -12.07 41.32
CA GLU A 119 -13.41 -12.45 40.86
C GLU A 119 -13.26 -11.95 39.42
N MET A 120 -12.10 -11.40 39.07
CA MET A 120 -11.79 -10.94 37.71
C MET A 120 -10.54 -11.64 37.21
N THR A 121 -10.52 -11.96 35.91
CA THR A 121 -9.34 -12.54 35.28
C THR A 121 -9.13 -11.88 33.92
N SER A 122 -8.03 -11.15 33.78
CA SER A 122 -7.63 -10.45 32.58
C SER A 122 -6.65 -11.27 31.76
N THR A 123 -6.86 -11.33 30.46
CA THR A 123 -6.06 -12.12 29.53
C THR A 123 -5.94 -11.44 28.18
N GLY A 124 -4.80 -11.66 27.50
CA GLY A 124 -4.52 -11.12 26.17
C GLY A 124 -4.27 -9.62 26.15
N GLY A 125 -4.15 -9.04 24.97
CA GLY A 125 -3.92 -7.62 24.77
C GLY A 125 -2.74 -7.09 25.57
N GLU A 126 -2.96 -5.98 26.27
CA GLU A 126 -1.96 -5.32 27.12
C GLU A 126 -2.08 -5.68 28.61
N ALA A 127 -2.72 -6.81 28.94
CA ALA A 127 -2.87 -7.25 30.32
C ALA A 127 -1.50 -7.41 31.02
N THR A 128 -1.30 -6.66 32.09
CA THR A 128 -0.07 -6.67 32.91
C THR A 128 -0.11 -7.73 34.00
N GLY A 129 -1.28 -8.32 34.27
CA GLY A 129 -1.53 -9.35 35.26
C GLY A 129 -2.96 -9.88 35.16
N THR A 130 -3.28 -10.88 35.95
CA THR A 130 -4.62 -11.49 35.96
C THR A 130 -5.71 -10.60 36.58
N ASP A 131 -5.35 -9.56 37.27
CA ASP A 131 -6.25 -8.61 37.95
C ASP A 131 -6.22 -7.21 37.29
N ASP A 132 -5.63 -7.10 36.11
CA ASP A 132 -5.55 -5.85 35.36
C ASP A 132 -6.96 -5.36 34.96
N LYS A 133 -7.24 -4.09 35.22
CA LYS A 133 -8.49 -3.42 34.91
C LYS A 133 -8.32 -2.22 33.96
N ILE A 134 -7.11 -2.05 33.41
CA ILE A 134 -6.77 -0.90 32.61
C ILE A 134 -6.65 -1.31 31.14
N PHE A 135 -7.53 -0.83 30.30
CA PHE A 135 -7.42 -0.98 28.86
C PHE A 135 -6.45 0.08 28.30
N ASN A 136 -5.34 -0.36 27.72
CA ASN A 136 -4.23 0.48 27.30
C ASN A 136 -4.16 0.61 25.78
N ASN A 137 -4.51 1.77 25.23
CA ASN A 137 -4.32 2.07 23.82
C ASN A 137 -3.10 2.96 23.61
N TYR A 138 -2.55 2.91 22.40
CA TYR A 138 -1.39 3.68 22.02
C TYR A 138 -1.66 4.42 20.70
N VAL A 139 -1.37 5.71 20.64
CA VAL A 139 -1.26 6.42 19.36
C VAL A 139 0.11 6.10 18.78
N VAL A 140 0.12 5.52 17.60
CA VAL A 140 1.31 5.09 16.87
C VAL A 140 1.68 6.16 15.85
N ALA A 141 2.83 6.77 16.00
CA ALA A 141 3.31 7.78 15.07
C ALA A 141 3.64 7.17 13.70
N PRO A 142 3.31 7.86 12.59
CA PRO A 142 3.70 7.42 11.26
C PRO A 142 5.22 7.52 11.07
N VAL A 143 5.75 6.71 10.15
CA VAL A 143 7.14 6.77 9.70
C VAL A 143 7.22 7.28 8.27
N LYS A 144 8.38 7.85 7.88
CA LYS A 144 8.54 8.50 6.58
C LYS A 144 9.77 8.02 5.86
N ALA A 145 9.62 7.68 4.57
CA ALA A 145 10.71 7.41 3.66
C ALA A 145 11.00 8.65 2.81
N GLN A 146 12.26 9.04 2.69
CA GLN A 146 12.72 10.15 1.86
C GLN A 146 13.73 9.64 0.85
N PHE A 147 13.51 9.89 -0.43
CA PHE A 147 14.42 9.48 -1.49
C PHE A 147 15.13 10.71 -2.07
N ASN A 148 16.46 10.63 -2.09
CA ASN A 148 17.33 11.68 -2.64
C ASN A 148 18.23 11.07 -3.72
N PHE A 149 18.24 11.70 -4.89
CA PHE A 149 19.07 11.36 -6.02
C PHE A 149 19.82 12.59 -6.49
N THR A 150 20.77 12.39 -7.39
CA THR A 150 21.54 13.47 -7.98
C THR A 150 21.46 13.43 -9.49
N LYS A 151 21.59 14.59 -10.12
CA LYS A 151 21.72 14.78 -11.57
C LYS A 151 23.05 15.39 -11.92
N LYS A 152 23.72 14.78 -12.87
CA LYS A 152 24.94 15.31 -13.48
C LYS A 152 24.74 15.50 -14.98
N LEU A 153 25.27 16.60 -15.51
CA LEU A 153 25.27 16.88 -16.94
C LEU A 153 26.71 17.07 -17.39
N ASP A 154 27.17 16.22 -18.29
CA ASP A 154 28.48 16.31 -18.90
C ASP A 154 28.42 17.16 -20.18
N GLY A 155 29.41 18.02 -20.38
CA GLY A 155 29.53 18.88 -21.57
C GLY A 155 29.08 20.32 -21.41
N ARG A 156 28.23 20.65 -20.41
CA ARG A 156 27.88 22.03 -20.05
C ARG A 156 27.34 22.12 -18.63
N VAL A 157 27.16 23.33 -18.14
CA VAL A 157 26.58 23.59 -16.81
C VAL A 157 25.11 23.16 -16.75
N LEU A 158 24.76 22.43 -15.69
CA LEU A 158 23.40 22.06 -15.36
C LEU A 158 22.61 23.27 -14.86
N ARG A 159 21.33 23.36 -15.20
CA ARG A 159 20.43 24.41 -14.75
C ARG A 159 19.32 23.81 -13.88
N ALA A 160 18.80 24.58 -12.94
CA ALA A 160 17.64 24.18 -12.15
C ALA A 160 16.41 23.94 -13.06
N GLY A 161 15.67 22.87 -12.79
CA GLY A 161 14.44 22.54 -13.51
C GLY A 161 14.64 22.01 -14.92
N GLU A 162 15.87 21.65 -15.29
CA GLU A 162 16.19 21.26 -16.66
C GLU A 162 15.76 19.84 -17.01
N PHE A 163 15.90 18.93 -16.06
CA PHE A 163 15.53 17.52 -16.20
C PHE A 163 14.47 17.14 -15.18
N SER A 164 13.54 16.31 -15.61
CA SER A 164 12.44 15.83 -14.76
C SER A 164 12.60 14.35 -14.42
N PHE A 165 12.19 13.98 -13.22
CA PHE A 165 12.30 12.63 -12.67
C PHE A 165 10.96 12.20 -12.12
N VAL A 166 10.59 10.94 -12.35
CA VAL A 166 9.35 10.35 -11.85
C VAL A 166 9.65 9.30 -10.81
N LEU A 167 8.90 9.36 -9.72
CA LEU A 167 8.80 8.29 -8.72
C LEU A 167 7.56 7.46 -9.04
N LYS A 168 7.73 6.16 -9.20
CA LYS A 168 6.67 5.20 -9.51
C LYS A 168 6.57 4.13 -8.43
N ASP A 169 5.36 3.59 -8.24
CA ASP A 169 5.15 2.39 -7.45
C ASP A 169 5.57 1.12 -8.23
N GLU A 170 5.51 -0.04 -7.59
CA GLU A 170 5.82 -1.36 -8.18
C GLU A 170 4.99 -1.67 -9.42
N LYS A 171 3.77 -1.11 -9.51
CA LYS A 171 2.85 -1.29 -10.65
C LYS A 171 3.11 -0.32 -11.80
N GLY A 172 4.06 0.60 -11.63
CA GLY A 172 4.40 1.62 -12.60
C GLY A 172 3.53 2.88 -12.55
N ASN A 173 2.65 3.03 -11.54
CA ASN A 173 1.88 4.26 -11.37
C ASN A 173 2.79 5.38 -10.88
N VAL A 174 2.68 6.56 -11.50
CA VAL A 174 3.43 7.74 -11.09
C VAL A 174 2.87 8.28 -9.78
N ILE A 175 3.74 8.39 -8.77
CA ILE A 175 3.43 8.97 -7.47
C ILE A 175 3.74 10.47 -7.49
N GLU A 176 4.93 10.84 -7.97
CA GLU A 176 5.40 12.23 -8.01
C GLU A 176 6.34 12.45 -9.19
N THR A 177 6.36 13.68 -9.68
CA THR A 177 7.33 14.16 -10.67
C THR A 177 8.02 15.38 -10.11
N VAL A 178 9.34 15.38 -10.11
CA VAL A 178 10.20 16.48 -9.63
C VAL A 178 11.25 16.83 -10.66
N SER A 179 11.89 17.97 -10.49
CA SER A 179 13.03 18.38 -11.32
C SER A 179 14.27 18.58 -10.45
N ASN A 180 15.45 18.54 -11.09
CA ASN A 180 16.72 18.85 -10.42
C ASN A 180 16.81 20.33 -10.00
N ASP A 181 17.50 20.60 -8.90
CA ASP A 181 17.98 21.97 -8.60
C ASP A 181 19.24 22.32 -9.38
N ALA A 182 19.80 23.52 -9.15
CA ALA A 182 21.01 23.98 -9.83
C ALA A 182 22.26 23.17 -9.45
N GLU A 183 22.27 22.59 -8.26
CA GLU A 183 23.35 21.73 -7.74
C GLU A 183 23.17 20.27 -8.16
N GLY A 184 22.11 19.95 -8.91
CA GLY A 184 21.79 18.61 -9.37
C GLY A 184 21.04 17.75 -8.35
N LYS A 185 20.54 18.30 -7.25
CA LYS A 185 19.76 17.51 -6.29
C LYS A 185 18.37 17.23 -6.84
N ILE A 186 17.93 15.97 -6.69
CA ILE A 186 16.59 15.50 -7.03
C ILE A 186 15.95 15.06 -5.72
N LYS A 187 14.94 15.79 -5.26
CA LYS A 187 14.30 15.57 -3.96
C LYS A 187 12.82 15.32 -4.13
N PHE A 188 12.40 14.10 -3.84
CA PHE A 188 10.98 13.74 -3.76
C PHE A 188 10.40 14.10 -2.40
N SER A 189 9.08 14.25 -2.34
CA SER A 189 8.35 14.37 -1.07
C SER A 189 8.48 13.09 -0.25
N ALA A 190 8.46 13.23 1.08
CA ALA A 190 8.52 12.05 1.94
C ALA A 190 7.23 11.24 1.82
N LEU A 191 7.36 9.93 1.62
CA LEU A 191 6.25 8.99 1.67
C LEU A 191 5.96 8.64 3.13
N GLU A 192 4.72 8.80 3.56
CA GLU A 192 4.28 8.53 4.92
C GLU A 192 3.60 7.17 5.01
N PHE A 193 3.96 6.38 6.03
CA PHE A 193 3.38 5.09 6.34
C PHE A 193 2.80 5.10 7.75
N LYS A 194 1.54 4.68 7.87
CA LYS A 194 0.75 4.65 9.11
C LYS A 194 0.57 3.23 9.60
N LEU A 195 0.08 3.10 10.83
CA LEU A 195 -0.34 1.82 11.40
C LEU A 195 -1.28 1.07 10.46
N GLY A 196 -1.04 -0.23 10.25
CA GLY A 196 -1.76 -1.06 9.28
C GLY A 196 -1.21 -1.00 7.86
N GLN A 197 -0.11 -0.25 7.65
CA GLN A 197 0.64 -0.20 6.39
C GLN A 197 2.01 -0.86 6.54
N GLU A 198 2.14 -1.85 7.41
CA GLU A 198 3.33 -2.69 7.50
C GLU A 198 3.47 -3.54 6.24
N GLY A 199 4.71 -3.70 5.78
CA GLY A 199 4.99 -4.46 4.56
C GLY A 199 6.24 -4.00 3.84
N THR A 200 6.50 -4.60 2.69
CA THR A 200 7.60 -4.23 1.80
C THR A 200 7.03 -3.58 0.55
N TYR A 201 7.60 -2.44 0.19
CA TYR A 201 7.23 -1.61 -0.95
C TYR A 201 8.42 -1.43 -1.86
N ILE A 202 8.19 -1.53 -3.15
CA ILE A 202 9.19 -1.29 -4.18
C ILE A 202 8.82 -0.03 -4.95
N TYR A 203 9.80 0.84 -5.14
CA TYR A 203 9.66 2.07 -5.91
C TYR A 203 10.71 2.12 -7.00
N HIS A 204 10.37 2.80 -8.09
CA HIS A 204 11.27 3.03 -9.21
C HIS A 204 11.40 4.54 -9.46
N VAL A 205 12.63 4.98 -9.64
CA VAL A 205 12.92 6.36 -10.03
C VAL A 205 13.57 6.33 -11.41
N GLU A 206 13.05 7.12 -12.32
CA GLU A 206 13.50 7.22 -13.71
C GLU A 206 13.58 8.68 -14.12
N GLU A 207 14.52 8.99 -15.02
CA GLU A 207 14.53 10.27 -15.72
C GLU A 207 13.46 10.29 -16.81
N VAL A 208 12.71 11.37 -16.91
CA VAL A 208 11.78 11.60 -18.02
C VAL A 208 12.58 12.00 -19.24
N LYS A 209 12.56 11.15 -20.28
CA LYS A 209 13.23 11.46 -21.54
C LYS A 209 12.64 12.74 -22.14
N GLY A 210 13.45 13.77 -22.26
CA GLY A 210 13.11 15.02 -22.92
C GLY A 210 13.32 14.97 -24.43
N THR A 211 13.18 16.15 -25.05
CA THR A 211 13.30 16.34 -26.52
C THR A 211 14.45 17.26 -26.89
N GLU A 212 15.32 17.63 -25.95
CA GLU A 212 16.44 18.55 -26.23
C GLU A 212 17.46 17.90 -27.18
N ALA A 213 17.71 18.56 -28.28
CA ALA A 213 18.64 18.06 -29.29
C ALA A 213 20.07 18.04 -28.76
N GLY A 214 20.79 16.95 -29.05
CA GLY A 214 22.19 16.79 -28.62
C GLY A 214 22.36 16.35 -27.17
N VAL A 215 21.27 16.05 -26.44
CA VAL A 215 21.34 15.46 -25.10
C VAL A 215 21.10 13.95 -25.15
N GLU A 216 22.06 13.19 -24.66
CA GLU A 216 21.93 11.78 -24.37
C GLU A 216 21.43 11.64 -22.94
N TYR A 217 20.18 11.17 -22.79
CA TYR A 217 19.51 11.01 -21.51
C TYR A 217 19.90 9.70 -20.84
N ASP A 218 20.01 9.72 -19.52
CA ASP A 218 20.21 8.51 -18.72
C ASP A 218 19.03 7.55 -18.88
N LYS A 219 19.32 6.26 -18.91
CA LYS A 219 18.31 5.18 -18.99
C LYS A 219 18.21 4.38 -17.69
N MET A 220 18.88 4.86 -16.64
CA MET A 220 18.87 4.21 -15.35
C MET A 220 17.44 4.14 -14.79
N VAL A 221 17.08 2.98 -14.26
CA VAL A 221 15.91 2.76 -13.42
C VAL A 221 16.41 2.42 -12.02
N ALA A 222 16.38 3.40 -11.15
CA ALA A 222 16.80 3.22 -9.77
C ALA A 222 15.68 2.56 -8.95
N THR A 223 15.96 1.40 -8.38
CA THR A 223 14.99 0.66 -7.56
C THR A 223 15.26 0.88 -6.09
N VAL A 224 14.25 1.32 -5.34
CA VAL A 224 14.30 1.55 -3.90
C VAL A 224 13.35 0.59 -3.21
N GLY A 225 13.86 -0.19 -2.24
CA GLY A 225 13.05 -1.00 -1.34
C GLY A 225 12.76 -0.24 -0.04
N VAL A 226 11.52 -0.29 0.43
CA VAL A 226 11.12 0.24 1.74
C VAL A 226 10.42 -0.86 2.50
N THR A 227 10.91 -1.15 3.70
CA THR A 227 10.27 -2.11 4.60
C THR A 227 9.79 -1.37 5.85
N VAL A 228 8.49 -1.49 6.12
CA VAL A 228 7.83 -0.96 7.31
C VAL A 228 7.44 -2.12 8.20
N THR A 229 7.87 -2.08 9.46
CA THR A 229 7.52 -3.09 10.48
C THR A 229 6.97 -2.43 11.71
N LYS A 230 6.12 -3.16 12.45
CA LYS A 230 5.68 -2.74 13.78
C LYS A 230 6.50 -3.49 14.82
N GLU A 231 7.20 -2.75 15.66
CA GLU A 231 7.95 -3.27 16.79
C GLU A 231 7.36 -2.75 18.10
N GLY A 232 6.65 -3.64 18.80
CA GLY A 232 5.89 -3.22 19.98
C GLY A 232 4.83 -2.18 19.64
N LYS A 233 4.99 -0.96 20.14
CA LYS A 233 4.06 0.16 19.96
C LYS A 233 4.57 1.24 19.00
N MET A 234 5.55 0.93 18.18
CA MET A 234 6.13 1.86 17.22
C MET A 234 6.20 1.23 15.82
N LEU A 235 6.11 2.08 14.80
CA LEU A 235 6.51 1.70 13.46
C LEU A 235 8.01 1.98 13.29
N THR A 236 8.69 1.08 12.59
CA THR A 236 10.07 1.26 12.12
C THR A 236 10.09 1.18 10.61
N LEU A 237 11.06 1.86 9.99
CA LEU A 237 11.23 1.90 8.56
C LEU A 237 12.69 1.72 8.19
N THR A 238 12.95 0.83 7.27
CA THR A 238 14.25 0.68 6.62
C THR A 238 14.11 0.92 5.12
N SER A 239 15.06 1.67 4.54
CA SER A 239 15.12 1.91 3.10
C SER A 239 16.39 1.29 2.53
N GLN A 240 16.24 0.52 1.47
CA GLN A 240 17.34 -0.02 0.68
C GLN A 240 17.46 0.79 -0.60
N MET A 241 18.45 1.68 -0.63
CA MET A 241 18.77 2.47 -1.82
C MET A 241 19.61 1.65 -2.81
N PRO A 242 19.52 1.91 -4.12
CA PRO A 242 20.43 1.33 -5.09
C PRO A 242 21.87 1.84 -4.88
N GLU A 243 22.85 1.12 -5.39
CA GLU A 243 24.26 1.54 -5.33
C GLU A 243 24.51 2.82 -6.13
N ASP A 244 23.84 2.95 -7.29
CA ASP A 244 23.89 4.14 -8.12
C ASP A 244 22.65 5.00 -7.87
N THR A 245 22.89 6.25 -7.47
CA THR A 245 21.86 7.26 -7.21
C THR A 245 22.06 8.52 -8.04
N GLU A 246 22.99 8.49 -9.03
CA GLU A 246 23.32 9.63 -9.88
C GLU A 246 22.83 9.38 -11.32
N PHE A 247 21.96 10.24 -11.81
CA PHE A 247 21.52 10.25 -13.21
C PHE A 247 22.47 11.09 -14.04
N ASN A 248 23.10 10.49 -15.06
CA ASN A 248 24.15 11.09 -15.87
C ASN A 248 23.69 11.36 -17.30
N ASN A 249 23.55 12.61 -17.69
CA ASN A 249 23.32 12.99 -19.08
C ASN A 249 24.60 13.57 -19.72
N LYS A 250 24.68 13.40 -21.01
CA LYS A 250 25.80 13.91 -21.79
C LYS A 250 25.31 14.79 -22.94
N VAL A 251 25.92 15.96 -23.10
CA VAL A 251 25.67 16.83 -24.24
C VAL A 251 26.67 16.49 -25.35
N THR A 252 26.15 16.11 -26.50
CA THR A 252 26.98 15.93 -27.70
C THR A 252 27.11 17.29 -28.41
N PRO A 253 28.32 17.84 -28.60
CA PRO A 253 28.49 19.06 -29.36
C PRO A 253 27.89 18.93 -30.77
N PRO A 254 27.31 19.99 -31.32
CA PRO A 254 26.81 19.94 -32.69
C PRO A 254 27.96 19.58 -33.63
N THR A 255 27.69 18.68 -34.56
CA THR A 255 28.67 18.29 -35.59
C THR A 255 29.08 19.54 -36.32
N PRO A 256 30.41 19.86 -36.48
CA PRO A 256 30.84 20.98 -37.26
C PRO A 256 30.21 20.94 -38.67
N PRO A 257 29.82 22.08 -39.22
CA PRO A 257 29.30 22.11 -40.59
C PRO A 257 30.28 21.44 -41.53
N THR A 258 29.81 20.55 -42.37
CA THR A 258 30.62 19.92 -43.43
C THR A 258 31.30 21.03 -44.25
N PRO A 259 32.63 21.04 -44.42
CA PRO A 259 33.26 22.01 -45.29
C PRO A 259 32.59 22.06 -46.63
N PRO A 260 32.39 23.25 -47.23
CA PRO A 260 31.79 23.34 -48.57
C PRO A 260 32.59 22.46 -49.53
N THR A 261 31.89 21.65 -50.29
CA THR A 261 32.51 20.83 -51.36
C THR A 261 33.34 21.73 -52.25
N PRO A 262 34.66 21.46 -52.50
CA PRO A 262 35.44 22.25 -53.40
C PRO A 262 34.73 22.38 -54.76
N PRO A 263 34.75 23.57 -55.43
CA PRO A 263 34.14 23.73 -56.73
C PRO A 263 34.73 22.70 -57.70
N THR A 264 33.88 22.03 -58.43
CA THR A 264 34.27 21.06 -59.46
C THR A 264 35.22 21.76 -60.42
N PRO A 265 36.44 21.25 -60.72
CA PRO A 265 37.34 21.83 -61.70
C PRO A 265 36.59 22.02 -63.03
N PRO A 266 36.82 23.15 -63.76
CA PRO A 266 36.21 23.37 -65.07
C PRO A 266 36.59 22.23 -66.01
N THR A 267 35.59 21.68 -66.68
CA THR A 267 35.77 20.62 -67.67
C THR A 267 36.77 21.10 -68.73
N PRO A 268 37.82 20.34 -69.04
CA PRO A 268 38.76 20.75 -70.11
C PRO A 268 38.00 20.97 -71.41
N PRO A 269 38.38 21.97 -72.24
CA PRO A 269 37.76 22.21 -73.55
C PRO A 269 37.87 20.97 -74.44
N THR A 270 36.81 20.58 -75.06
CA THR A 270 36.73 19.44 -75.95
C THR A 270 37.72 19.70 -77.11
N PRO A 271 38.61 18.76 -77.44
CA PRO A 271 39.47 18.89 -78.65
C PRO A 271 38.66 19.11 -79.90
N PRO A 272 39.15 19.96 -80.87
CA PRO A 272 38.45 20.16 -82.16
C PRO A 272 38.34 18.85 -82.94
N THR A 273 37.17 18.59 -83.45
CA THR A 273 36.85 17.39 -84.22
C THR A 273 37.73 17.40 -85.51
N PRO A 274 38.44 16.32 -85.83
CA PRO A 274 39.18 16.22 -87.10
C PRO A 274 38.24 16.32 -88.27
N PRO A 275 38.70 16.93 -89.42
CA PRO A 275 37.91 17.06 -90.61
C PRO A 275 37.54 15.69 -91.21
N THR A 276 36.30 15.52 -91.54
CA THR A 276 35.73 14.32 -92.19
C THR A 276 36.38 14.05 -93.53
N PRO A 277 36.88 12.83 -93.81
CA PRO A 277 37.33 12.44 -95.18
C PRO A 277 36.15 12.43 -96.17
N PRO A 278 36.43 12.71 -97.45
CA PRO A 278 35.38 12.75 -98.46
C PRO A 278 34.80 11.34 -98.74
N THR A 279 33.53 11.30 -98.85
CA THR A 279 32.72 10.08 -99.15
C THR A 279 33.00 9.54 -100.51
N PRO A 280 33.29 8.27 -100.74
CA PRO A 280 33.27 7.63 -102.10
C PRO A 280 31.84 7.36 -102.46
N GLU A 281 31.55 7.66 -103.78
CA GLU A 281 30.28 7.41 -104.38
C GLU A 281 29.94 5.91 -104.48
N LYS A 282 28.67 5.67 -104.37
CA LYS A 282 27.93 4.38 -104.44
C LYS A 282 27.77 3.84 -105.87
N PRO A 283 27.94 2.59 -106.13
CA PRO A 283 27.30 1.93 -107.25
C PRO A 283 25.90 1.40 -106.89
N LYS A 284 24.97 1.69 -107.69
CA LYS A 284 23.59 1.18 -107.72
C LYS A 284 23.51 -0.32 -107.89
N GLY A 285 22.55 -0.91 -107.26
CA GLY A 285 21.99 -2.11 -107.84
C GLY A 285 21.50 -3.15 -106.82
N ARG A 286 20.29 -3.25 -106.70
CA ARG A 286 19.20 -4.24 -106.83
C ARG A 286 18.45 -4.54 -105.55
N GLU A 287 17.16 -4.38 -105.83
CA GLU A 287 16.06 -4.69 -104.91
C GLU A 287 15.84 -6.17 -104.65
N LEU A 288 15.08 -6.33 -103.48
CA LEU A 288 14.01 -7.28 -103.14
C LEU A 288 14.40 -8.59 -102.42
N PRO A 289 13.43 -9.16 -101.65
CA PRO A 289 12.24 -8.63 -100.98
C PRO A 289 12.09 -9.05 -99.49
N ASN A 290 11.22 -8.35 -98.93
CA ASN A 290 10.32 -8.54 -97.80
C ASN A 290 10.02 -9.97 -97.29
N THR A 291 10.02 -10.20 -96.03
CA THR A 291 8.99 -10.88 -95.20
C THR A 291 9.28 -10.68 -93.73
N GLY A 292 8.45 -10.04 -93.06
CA GLY A 292 7.34 -10.46 -92.18
C GLY A 292 7.91 -10.90 -90.89
N GLU A 293 7.55 -10.47 -89.86
CA GLU A 293 6.40 -10.21 -89.04
C GLU A 293 6.72 -9.58 -87.71
N GLN A 294 5.84 -8.76 -87.33
CA GLN A 294 5.40 -8.31 -86.02
C GLN A 294 5.73 -9.12 -84.79
N SER A 295 6.06 -8.45 -83.72
CA SER A 295 5.14 -8.26 -82.58
C SER A 295 5.84 -7.63 -81.36
N LYS A 296 5.39 -6.49 -81.04
CA LYS A 296 4.71 -6.00 -79.84
C LYS A 296 5.38 -6.26 -78.43
N SER A 297 5.58 -5.10 -77.83
CA SER A 297 5.23 -4.72 -76.43
C SER A 297 5.75 -5.62 -75.34
N GLY A 298 6.20 -5.14 -74.27
CA GLY A 298 5.84 -4.03 -73.45
C GLY A 298 6.33 -4.27 -71.99
N ILE A 299 6.49 -3.20 -71.33
CA ILE A 299 6.17 -3.00 -69.89
C ILE A 299 7.00 -3.72 -68.86
N ALA A 300 7.73 -2.87 -68.12
CA ALA A 300 7.92 -2.75 -66.71
C ALA A 300 7.38 -3.83 -65.76
N ALA A 301 8.19 -4.23 -64.80
CA ALA A 301 7.68 -4.65 -63.52
C ALA A 301 8.72 -4.48 -62.43
N LEU A 302 8.27 -3.77 -61.44
CA LEU A 302 8.75 -3.68 -60.07
C LEU A 302 9.01 -5.05 -59.43
N GLY A 303 10.09 -5.18 -58.73
CA GLY A 303 10.35 -6.28 -57.80
C GLY A 303 10.31 -5.83 -56.33
N ALA A 304 9.25 -6.22 -55.64
CA ALA A 304 9.13 -6.06 -54.21
C ALA A 304 9.78 -7.27 -53.47
N ALA A 305 10.62 -6.97 -52.50
CA ALA A 305 11.17 -7.98 -51.62
C ALA A 305 10.29 -8.10 -50.37
N LEU A 306 9.73 -9.28 -50.15
CA LEU A 306 9.03 -9.68 -48.94
C LEU A 306 10.03 -10.39 -47.99
N GLY A 307 10.25 -9.79 -46.80
CA GLY A 307 10.94 -10.42 -45.69
C GLY A 307 9.98 -11.26 -44.84
N LEU A 308 10.36 -12.50 -44.63
CA LEU A 308 9.65 -13.48 -43.81
C LEU A 308 9.87 -13.23 -42.31
N VAL A 309 8.77 -13.12 -41.60
CA VAL A 309 8.69 -13.14 -40.13
C VAL A 309 8.71 -14.60 -39.67
N GLY A 310 9.68 -14.93 -38.83
CA GLY A 310 9.73 -16.21 -38.12
C GLY A 310 8.97 -16.16 -36.82
N LEU A 311 7.86 -16.87 -36.72
CA LEU A 311 7.17 -17.17 -35.47
C LEU A 311 7.93 -18.28 -34.71
N GLY A 312 8.43 -17.97 -33.53
CA GLY A 312 8.92 -18.95 -32.55
C GLY A 312 7.88 -19.17 -31.45
N LEU A 313 7.12 -20.25 -31.55
CA LEU A 313 6.34 -20.79 -30.44
C LEU A 313 7.29 -21.47 -29.46
N VAL A 314 7.25 -21.10 -28.19
CA VAL A 314 7.79 -21.90 -27.10
C VAL A 314 6.67 -22.31 -26.18
N ALA A 315 6.56 -23.61 -26.06
CA ALA A 315 5.54 -24.34 -25.34
C ALA A 315 5.69 -24.24 -23.82
N LYS A 316 4.55 -24.14 -23.18
CA LYS A 316 4.25 -24.33 -21.76
C LYS A 316 4.66 -25.74 -21.31
N ARG A 317 5.45 -25.85 -20.28
CA ARG A 317 5.59 -27.09 -19.50
C ARG A 317 5.04 -26.87 -18.09
N LYS A 318 3.93 -27.53 -17.86
CA LYS A 318 3.33 -27.87 -16.58
C LYS A 318 4.22 -28.95 -15.95
N LYS A 319 4.55 -28.82 -14.67
CA LYS A 319 5.01 -29.92 -13.84
C LYS A 319 4.24 -29.84 -12.52
N GLU A 320 3.28 -30.72 -12.41
CA GLU A 320 2.76 -31.28 -11.16
C GLU A 320 3.81 -32.30 -10.68
N ASP A 321 3.95 -32.37 -9.37
CA ASP A 321 3.97 -33.53 -8.50
C ASP A 321 4.79 -33.25 -7.25
N GLU A 322 4.09 -33.37 -6.15
CA GLU A 322 4.18 -34.26 -5.00
C GLU A 322 5.45 -34.21 -4.15
N ALA A 323 5.32 -33.76 -2.95
CA ALA A 323 5.39 -34.49 -1.65
C ALA A 323 5.11 -33.50 -0.51
#